data_b1bd3dcee215e542ed341c5759479ac4
#
_entry.id   b1bd3dcee215e542ed341c5759479ac4
#
_cell.length_a   1.000
_cell.length_b   1.000
_cell.length_c   1.000
_cell.angle_alpha   90.00
_cell.angle_beta   90.00
_cell.angle_gamma   90.00
#
_symmetry.space_group_name_H-M   'P 1'
#
loop_
_entity.id
_entity.type
_entity.pdbx_description
1 polymer ?
#
loop_
_entity_poly.entity_id
_entity_poly.type
_entity_poly.pdbx_seq_one_letter_code
_entity_poly.pdbx_strand_id
1 'polypeptide(L)'
;LMLVIMETLSDFGAVEHFAIQTFTTGIFRTWFGMGDLVTAMQLSSFLLLFITIFIFIENKSRKNAEFVSKTSTYRPLKTEKLNGRYSIISFIFCLLPILIGFILPLVQLTIWAISYNLTFFDERFISAAMNTISLAIIAAILCSIIALLINFSARFNKSKILTSLSSFLSVGYALPGLILAVGIVQSTTLIDSSLLEKSSYALTGSVLGLILAYIIKSYALSSNTISSGMEKISTELDDSAKILKSSGWNLLRRIHFPLLKTSFITSILLVISEVVKELPATLILRPFNFDTLAVSTYIYAAEERMRDAAAPSIAIILVGLIPVSYTHLRAHETREDRGWGGGGGKK
;
A
#
# COMPACT_ATOMS: atom_id res chain seq x y z
N LEU A 1 -12.38 -11.49 3.95
CA LEU A 1 -13.28 -11.40 2.80
C LEU A 1 -13.43 -9.96 2.31
N MET A 2 -13.73 -8.98 3.19
CA MET A 2 -13.94 -7.58 2.81
C MET A 2 -12.74 -6.93 2.14
N LEU A 3 -11.51 -7.17 2.62
CA LEU A 3 -10.29 -6.68 1.98
C LEU A 3 -10.17 -7.18 0.53
N VAL A 4 -10.50 -8.45 0.29
CA VAL A 4 -10.47 -9.01 -1.07
C VAL A 4 -11.53 -8.36 -1.97
N ILE A 5 -12.74 -8.11 -1.44
CA ILE A 5 -13.79 -7.41 -2.19
C ILE A 5 -13.36 -5.98 -2.54
N MET A 6 -12.78 -5.25 -1.58
CA MET A 6 -12.30 -3.88 -1.82
C MET A 6 -11.18 -3.84 -2.88
N GLU A 7 -10.22 -4.77 -2.81
CA GLU A 7 -9.14 -4.87 -3.80
C GLU A 7 -9.69 -5.21 -5.18
N THR A 8 -10.64 -6.16 -5.26
CA THR A 8 -11.29 -6.52 -6.53
C THR A 8 -12.12 -5.36 -7.12
N LEU A 9 -12.84 -4.61 -6.28
CA LEU A 9 -13.59 -3.42 -6.73
C LEU A 9 -12.68 -2.28 -7.18
N SER A 10 -11.44 -2.26 -6.70
CA SER A 10 -10.43 -1.25 -7.04
C SER A 10 -9.62 -1.62 -8.28
N ASP A 11 -9.74 -2.86 -8.76
CA ASP A 11 -8.96 -3.31 -9.92
C ASP A 11 -9.38 -2.55 -11.18
N PHE A 12 -8.37 -2.14 -11.94
CA PHE A 12 -8.53 -1.44 -13.21
C PHE A 12 -7.74 -2.15 -14.32
N GLY A 13 -6.46 -2.45 -14.08
CA GLY A 13 -5.56 -2.90 -15.12
C GLY A 13 -5.97 -4.24 -15.74
N ALA A 14 -6.30 -5.23 -14.92
CA ALA A 14 -6.71 -6.55 -15.41
C ALA A 14 -8.08 -6.49 -16.09
N VAL A 15 -9.06 -5.82 -15.46
CA VAL A 15 -10.43 -5.75 -16.03
C VAL A 15 -10.48 -4.94 -17.34
N GLU A 16 -9.68 -3.88 -17.47
CA GLU A 16 -9.57 -3.11 -18.71
C GLU A 16 -8.91 -3.92 -19.82
N HIS A 17 -7.81 -4.66 -19.49
CA HIS A 17 -7.13 -5.51 -20.44
C HIS A 17 -8.04 -6.62 -21.02
N PHE A 18 -8.87 -7.23 -20.17
CA PHE A 18 -9.85 -8.24 -20.59
C PHE A 18 -11.16 -7.65 -21.12
N ALA A 19 -11.25 -6.33 -21.28
CA ALA A 19 -12.43 -5.60 -21.73
C ALA A 19 -13.70 -5.88 -20.90
N ILE A 20 -13.52 -6.18 -19.60
CA ILE A 20 -14.63 -6.40 -18.66
C ILE A 20 -15.15 -5.05 -18.21
N GLN A 21 -16.46 -4.83 -18.35
CA GLN A 21 -17.08 -3.58 -17.93
C GLN A 21 -17.30 -3.57 -16.40
N THR A 22 -16.58 -2.70 -15.72
CA THR A 22 -16.70 -2.43 -14.28
C THR A 22 -16.88 -0.95 -14.05
N PHE A 23 -17.18 -0.55 -12.80
CA PHE A 23 -17.23 0.87 -12.47
C PHE A 23 -15.91 1.59 -12.73
N THR A 24 -14.78 0.96 -12.44
CA THR A 24 -13.44 1.53 -12.66
C THR A 24 -13.18 1.76 -14.14
N THR A 25 -13.46 0.78 -15.00
CA THR A 25 -13.32 0.95 -16.47
C THR A 25 -14.31 1.97 -17.02
N GLY A 26 -15.54 2.01 -16.48
CA GLY A 26 -16.56 3.01 -16.83
C GLY A 26 -16.12 4.43 -16.51
N ILE A 27 -15.60 4.68 -15.31
CA ILE A 27 -15.06 5.99 -14.90
C ILE A 27 -13.95 6.44 -15.85
N PHE A 28 -13.01 5.55 -16.13
CA PHE A 28 -11.87 5.85 -16.99
C PHE A 28 -12.32 6.18 -18.44
N ARG A 29 -13.16 5.34 -19.03
CA ARG A 29 -13.68 5.55 -20.41
C ARG A 29 -14.52 6.80 -20.55
N THR A 30 -15.36 7.10 -19.56
CA THR A 30 -16.18 8.30 -19.56
C THR A 30 -15.32 9.56 -19.51
N TRP A 31 -14.29 9.56 -18.67
CA TRP A 31 -13.40 10.71 -18.57
C TRP A 31 -12.49 10.86 -19.80
N PHE A 32 -11.68 9.81 -20.11
CA PHE A 32 -10.67 9.90 -21.17
C PHE A 32 -11.22 9.65 -22.57
N GLY A 33 -12.21 8.76 -22.70
CA GLY A 33 -12.79 8.43 -24.01
C GLY A 33 -13.86 9.42 -24.45
N MET A 34 -14.69 9.92 -23.51
CA MET A 34 -15.82 10.82 -23.82
C MET A 34 -15.54 12.28 -23.43
N GLY A 35 -14.49 12.55 -22.66
CA GLY A 35 -14.18 13.89 -22.15
C GLY A 35 -15.18 14.42 -21.09
N ASP A 36 -16.04 13.54 -20.55
CA ASP A 36 -17.09 13.91 -19.61
C ASP A 36 -16.67 13.63 -18.17
N LEU A 37 -16.05 14.66 -17.56
CA LEU A 37 -15.62 14.59 -16.15
C LEU A 37 -16.84 14.53 -15.20
N VAL A 38 -17.95 15.17 -15.53
CA VAL A 38 -19.14 15.22 -14.65
C VAL A 38 -19.74 13.84 -14.48
N THR A 39 -19.94 13.12 -15.58
CA THR A 39 -20.43 11.75 -15.53
C THR A 39 -19.42 10.80 -14.86
N ALA A 40 -18.11 10.99 -15.07
CA ALA A 40 -17.09 10.25 -14.37
C ALA A 40 -17.13 10.46 -12.84
N MET A 41 -17.38 11.70 -12.38
CA MET A 41 -17.60 12.02 -10.96
C MET A 41 -18.87 11.35 -10.39
N GLN A 42 -19.95 11.29 -11.15
CA GLN A 42 -21.18 10.61 -10.73
C GLN A 42 -20.95 9.10 -10.57
N LEU A 43 -20.31 8.45 -11.54
CA LEU A 43 -19.93 7.03 -11.44
C LEU A 43 -19.00 6.77 -10.26
N SER A 44 -18.03 7.66 -10.03
CA SER A 44 -17.13 7.62 -8.87
C SER A 44 -17.89 7.70 -7.54
N SER A 45 -18.92 8.55 -7.48
CA SER A 45 -19.76 8.71 -6.28
C SER A 45 -20.59 7.46 -5.99
N PHE A 46 -21.11 6.79 -7.02
CA PHE A 46 -21.80 5.50 -6.85
C PHE A 46 -20.85 4.42 -6.34
N LEU A 47 -19.64 4.29 -6.93
CA LEU A 47 -18.67 3.33 -6.46
C LEU A 47 -18.24 3.61 -5.01
N LEU A 48 -18.05 4.89 -4.65
CA LEU A 48 -17.74 5.32 -3.29
C LEU A 48 -18.87 4.93 -2.31
N LEU A 49 -20.12 5.05 -2.71
CA LEU A 49 -21.27 4.63 -1.90
C LEU A 49 -21.20 3.13 -1.59
N PHE A 50 -20.96 2.29 -2.59
CA PHE A 50 -20.80 0.84 -2.38
C PHE A 50 -19.67 0.53 -1.41
N ILE A 51 -18.49 1.13 -1.60
CA ILE A 51 -17.33 0.93 -0.73
C ILE A 51 -17.64 1.36 0.70
N THR A 52 -18.30 2.49 0.88
CA THR A 52 -18.71 3.00 2.20
C THR A 52 -19.66 2.03 2.91
N ILE A 53 -20.63 1.45 2.19
CA ILE A 53 -21.53 0.43 2.72
C ILE A 53 -20.72 -0.80 3.19
N PHE A 54 -19.77 -1.28 2.39
CA PHE A 54 -18.92 -2.41 2.77
C PHE A 54 -18.06 -2.11 4.01
N ILE A 55 -17.44 -0.93 4.09
CA ILE A 55 -16.68 -0.50 5.27
C ILE A 55 -17.57 -0.46 6.51
N PHE A 56 -18.80 0.05 6.37
CA PHE A 56 -19.74 0.11 7.47
C PHE A 56 -20.14 -1.28 7.98
N ILE A 57 -20.42 -2.21 7.07
CA ILE A 57 -20.73 -3.61 7.39
C ILE A 57 -19.56 -4.28 8.10
N GLU A 58 -18.33 -4.08 7.60
CA GLU A 58 -17.11 -4.62 8.21
C GLU A 58 -16.91 -4.09 9.63
N ASN A 59 -16.98 -2.77 9.81
CA ASN A 59 -16.82 -2.15 11.11
C ASN A 59 -17.89 -2.63 12.13
N LYS A 60 -19.13 -2.82 11.68
CA LYS A 60 -20.19 -3.36 12.53
C LYS A 60 -19.94 -4.81 12.91
N SER A 61 -19.47 -5.62 11.97
CA SER A 61 -19.12 -7.03 12.21
C SER A 61 -17.94 -7.18 13.18
N ARG A 62 -16.92 -6.32 13.06
CA ARG A 62 -15.73 -6.35 13.93
C ARG A 62 -16.01 -5.89 15.37
N LYS A 63 -16.92 -4.95 15.59
CA LYS A 63 -17.26 -4.47 16.93
C LYS A 63 -17.79 -5.58 17.85
N ASN A 64 -18.35 -6.63 17.29
CA ASN A 64 -18.90 -7.78 18.03
C ASN A 64 -17.86 -8.89 18.26
N ALA A 65 -16.66 -8.79 17.68
CA ALA A 65 -15.58 -9.76 17.84
C ALA A 65 -14.51 -9.14 18.75
N GLU A 66 -14.70 -9.25 20.07
CA GLU A 66 -13.64 -8.94 21.03
C GLU A 66 -12.54 -10.01 20.95
N PHE A 67 -11.48 -9.73 20.18
CA PHE A 67 -10.24 -10.51 20.22
C PHE A 67 -9.41 -10.14 21.46
N VAL A 68 -9.95 -10.34 22.64
CA VAL A 68 -9.18 -10.14 23.88
C VAL A 68 -8.50 -11.45 24.22
N SER A 69 -7.27 -11.63 23.80
CA SER A 69 -6.40 -12.60 24.44
C SER A 69 -5.95 -12.03 25.81
N LYS A 70 -6.72 -12.29 26.84
CA LYS A 70 -6.40 -11.89 28.23
C LYS A 70 -5.20 -12.59 28.86
N THR A 71 -4.49 -13.42 28.11
CA THR A 71 -3.35 -14.18 28.63
C THR A 71 -2.11 -13.92 27.79
N SER A 72 -1.07 -13.41 28.41
CA SER A 72 0.28 -13.23 27.86
C SER A 72 0.98 -14.55 27.49
N THR A 73 0.37 -15.70 27.72
CA THR A 73 0.87 -17.01 27.37
C THR A 73 0.48 -17.37 25.94
N TYR A 74 1.46 -17.34 25.04
CA TYR A 74 1.33 -17.88 23.70
C TYR A 74 1.00 -19.38 23.78
N ARG A 75 -0.25 -19.74 23.44
CA ARG A 75 -0.61 -21.14 23.20
C ARG A 75 -0.33 -21.47 21.74
N PRO A 76 0.63 -22.35 21.45
CA PRO A 76 0.85 -22.78 20.08
C PRO A 76 -0.42 -23.46 19.55
N LEU A 77 -0.79 -23.12 18.31
CA LEU A 77 -1.90 -23.78 17.62
C LEU A 77 -1.63 -25.30 17.58
N LYS A 78 -2.62 -26.10 17.92
CA LYS A 78 -2.53 -27.55 17.72
C LYS A 78 -2.32 -27.81 16.24
N THR A 79 -1.11 -28.27 15.90
CA THR A 79 -0.83 -28.73 14.54
C THR A 79 -1.29 -30.18 14.42
N GLU A 80 -2.21 -30.45 13.51
CA GLU A 80 -2.59 -31.80 13.15
C GLU A 80 -1.69 -32.30 12.01
N LYS A 81 -1.10 -33.47 12.20
CA LYS A 81 -0.29 -34.12 11.16
C LYS A 81 -1.23 -34.80 10.18
N LEU A 82 -1.31 -34.27 8.97
CA LEU A 82 -2.00 -34.92 7.87
C LEU A 82 -1.15 -36.09 7.36
N ASN A 83 -1.73 -37.29 7.32
CA ASN A 83 -1.06 -38.49 6.87
C ASN A 83 -1.56 -38.96 5.49
N GLY A 84 -0.65 -39.53 4.68
CA GLY A 84 -0.98 -40.19 3.43
C GLY A 84 -1.58 -39.27 2.35
N ARG A 85 -2.65 -39.70 1.71
CA ARG A 85 -3.28 -38.99 0.57
C ARG A 85 -3.75 -37.59 0.91
N TYR A 86 -4.23 -37.34 2.12
CA TYR A 86 -4.69 -36.02 2.56
C TYR A 86 -3.56 -35.00 2.61
N SER A 87 -2.36 -35.40 2.99
CA SER A 87 -1.16 -34.53 2.97
C SER A 87 -0.84 -34.06 1.55
N ILE A 88 -0.86 -34.98 0.59
CA ILE A 88 -0.57 -34.69 -0.82
C ILE A 88 -1.64 -33.79 -1.42
N ILE A 89 -2.93 -34.10 -1.18
CA ILE A 89 -4.03 -33.28 -1.69
C ILE A 89 -3.95 -31.86 -1.15
N SER A 90 -3.74 -31.70 0.18
CA SER A 90 -3.60 -30.37 0.79
C SER A 90 -2.41 -29.60 0.24
N PHE A 91 -1.28 -30.27 0.03
CA PHE A 91 -0.09 -29.66 -0.58
C PHE A 91 -0.37 -29.18 -2.01
N ILE A 92 -0.97 -30.02 -2.85
CA ILE A 92 -1.32 -29.67 -4.24
C ILE A 92 -2.32 -28.51 -4.25
N PHE A 93 -3.34 -28.55 -3.38
CA PHE A 93 -4.35 -27.49 -3.29
C PHE A 93 -3.75 -26.14 -2.90
N CYS A 94 -2.76 -26.12 -2.00
CA CYS A 94 -2.05 -24.89 -1.62
C CYS A 94 -1.04 -24.45 -2.69
N LEU A 95 -0.41 -25.38 -3.39
CA LEU A 95 0.61 -25.11 -4.40
C LEU A 95 0.01 -24.60 -5.72
N LEU A 96 -1.16 -25.09 -6.10
CA LEU A 96 -1.79 -24.82 -7.39
C LEU A 96 -2.04 -23.31 -7.64
N PRO A 97 -2.58 -22.52 -6.69
CA PRO A 97 -2.73 -21.08 -6.86
C PRO A 97 -1.37 -20.37 -7.07
N ILE A 98 -0.32 -20.82 -6.37
CA ILE A 98 1.02 -20.24 -6.50
C ILE A 98 1.61 -20.56 -7.89
N LEU A 99 1.46 -21.79 -8.36
CA LEU A 99 1.94 -22.21 -9.68
C LEU A 99 1.24 -21.43 -10.80
N ILE A 100 -0.09 -21.39 -10.79
CA ILE A 100 -0.87 -20.75 -11.85
C ILE A 100 -0.85 -19.23 -11.74
N GLY A 101 -1.00 -18.68 -10.52
CA GLY A 101 -1.16 -17.24 -10.32
C GLY A 101 0.16 -16.46 -10.27
N PHE A 102 1.29 -17.12 -9.98
CA PHE A 102 2.57 -16.45 -9.84
C PHE A 102 3.67 -17.04 -10.70
N ILE A 103 3.95 -18.34 -10.58
CA ILE A 103 5.12 -18.94 -11.24
C ILE A 103 4.93 -18.98 -12.76
N LEU A 104 3.79 -19.38 -13.26
CA LEU A 104 3.51 -19.46 -14.69
C LEU A 104 3.61 -18.07 -15.37
N PRO A 105 2.95 -17.01 -14.89
CA PRO A 105 3.13 -15.67 -15.44
C PRO A 105 4.57 -15.16 -15.35
N LEU A 106 5.27 -15.40 -14.23
CA LEU A 106 6.66 -14.99 -14.06
C LEU A 106 7.59 -15.66 -15.05
N VAL A 107 7.44 -16.97 -15.27
CA VAL A 107 8.21 -17.73 -16.25
C VAL A 107 7.94 -17.19 -17.67
N GLN A 108 6.69 -16.93 -18.01
CA GLN A 108 6.32 -16.38 -19.32
C GLN A 108 6.93 -15.00 -19.55
N LEU A 109 6.85 -14.09 -18.56
CA LEU A 109 7.48 -12.76 -18.61
C LEU A 109 9.01 -12.89 -18.76
N THR A 110 9.62 -13.82 -18.05
CA THR A 110 11.07 -14.04 -18.10
C THR A 110 11.49 -14.56 -19.49
N ILE A 111 10.74 -15.49 -20.08
CA ILE A 111 10.98 -15.98 -21.44
C ILE A 111 10.89 -14.83 -22.44
N TRP A 112 9.86 -13.99 -22.35
CA TRP A 112 9.72 -12.82 -23.22
C TRP A 112 10.87 -11.82 -23.06
N ALA A 113 11.25 -11.51 -21.82
CA ALA A 113 12.34 -10.60 -21.54
C ALA A 113 13.69 -11.08 -22.10
N ILE A 114 13.98 -12.39 -22.03
CA ILE A 114 15.24 -12.97 -22.53
C ILE A 114 15.22 -13.12 -24.06
N SER A 115 14.08 -13.56 -24.65
CA SER A 115 13.99 -13.92 -26.07
C SER A 115 13.93 -12.70 -26.99
N TYR A 116 13.53 -11.52 -26.52
CA TYR A 116 13.24 -10.35 -27.35
C TYR A 116 14.13 -9.13 -27.05
N ASN A 117 15.41 -9.32 -26.81
CA ASN A 117 16.39 -8.27 -26.52
C ASN A 117 15.89 -7.29 -25.45
N LEU A 118 16.40 -7.51 -24.28
CA LEU A 118 16.13 -6.79 -23.05
C LEU A 118 16.07 -5.26 -23.24
N THR A 119 14.88 -4.72 -23.19
CA THR A 119 14.65 -3.26 -23.15
C THR A 119 15.02 -2.64 -21.81
N PHE A 120 15.68 -3.39 -20.88
CA PHE A 120 16.14 -2.89 -19.57
C PHE A 120 17.16 -1.76 -19.64
N PHE A 121 17.81 -1.56 -20.80
CA PHE A 121 18.77 -0.49 -21.02
C PHE A 121 18.25 0.61 -21.95
N ASP A 122 16.96 0.56 -22.32
CA ASP A 122 16.32 1.62 -23.05
C ASP A 122 16.15 2.87 -22.16
N GLU A 123 16.39 4.05 -22.71
CA GLU A 123 16.22 5.32 -21.98
C GLU A 123 14.81 5.48 -21.40
N ARG A 124 13.78 4.99 -22.10
CA ARG A 124 12.40 5.03 -21.63
C ARG A 124 12.20 4.17 -20.39
N PHE A 125 12.75 2.96 -20.38
CA PHE A 125 12.69 2.08 -19.22
C PHE A 125 13.43 2.69 -18.02
N ILE A 126 14.66 3.19 -18.23
CA ILE A 126 15.46 3.80 -17.17
C ILE A 126 14.75 5.03 -16.58
N SER A 127 14.19 5.89 -17.45
CA SER A 127 13.41 7.05 -17.02
C SER A 127 12.19 6.63 -16.20
N ALA A 128 11.41 5.68 -16.68
CA ALA A 128 10.23 5.16 -15.95
C ALA A 128 10.61 4.51 -14.61
N ALA A 129 11.72 3.77 -14.55
CA ALA A 129 12.23 3.18 -13.33
C ALA A 129 12.66 4.23 -12.31
N MET A 130 13.40 5.26 -12.75
CA MET A 130 13.84 6.37 -11.90
C MET A 130 12.65 7.19 -11.39
N ASN A 131 11.66 7.47 -12.22
CA ASN A 131 10.43 8.13 -11.83
C ASN A 131 9.67 7.31 -10.78
N THR A 132 9.51 6.00 -11.00
CA THR A 132 8.83 5.10 -10.08
C THR A 132 9.53 5.05 -8.73
N ILE A 133 10.85 4.85 -8.71
CA ILE A 133 11.63 4.72 -7.48
C ILE A 133 11.63 6.04 -6.71
N SER A 134 11.85 7.17 -7.37
CA SER A 134 11.87 8.48 -6.72
C SER A 134 10.52 8.83 -6.10
N LEU A 135 9.42 8.63 -6.82
CA LEU A 135 8.07 8.84 -6.30
C LEU A 135 7.78 7.92 -5.11
N ALA A 136 8.12 6.63 -5.24
CA ALA A 136 7.87 5.65 -4.19
C ALA A 136 8.64 5.99 -2.91
N ILE A 137 9.91 6.38 -3.01
CA ILE A 137 10.73 6.77 -1.86
C ILE A 137 10.17 8.04 -1.20
N ILE A 138 9.88 9.08 -1.98
CA ILE A 138 9.36 10.35 -1.47
C ILE A 138 8.01 10.12 -0.77
N ALA A 139 7.07 9.45 -1.43
CA ALA A 139 5.76 9.16 -0.87
C ALA A 139 5.85 8.28 0.40
N ALA A 140 6.72 7.26 0.40
CA ALA A 140 6.90 6.37 1.53
C ALA A 140 7.47 7.08 2.77
N ILE A 141 8.49 7.92 2.57
CA ILE A 141 9.08 8.70 3.66
C ILE A 141 8.05 9.68 4.24
N LEU A 142 7.38 10.46 3.39
CA LEU A 142 6.37 11.43 3.84
C LEU A 142 5.22 10.73 4.56
N CYS A 143 4.69 9.66 3.98
CA CYS A 143 3.60 8.87 4.55
C CYS A 143 3.98 8.29 5.92
N SER A 144 5.19 7.71 6.05
CA SER A 144 5.67 7.12 7.30
C SER A 144 5.94 8.18 8.38
N ILE A 145 6.43 9.37 8.00
CA ILE A 145 6.60 10.50 8.93
C ILE A 145 5.24 10.98 9.43
N ILE A 146 4.27 11.20 8.53
CA ILE A 146 2.92 11.64 8.89
C ILE A 146 2.27 10.61 9.83
N ALA A 147 2.34 9.33 9.49
CA ALA A 147 1.82 8.25 10.31
C ALA A 147 2.49 8.18 11.69
N LEU A 148 3.81 8.34 11.76
CA LEU A 148 4.55 8.38 13.03
C LEU A 148 4.10 9.55 13.92
N LEU A 149 4.00 10.74 13.35
CA LEU A 149 3.60 11.93 14.09
C LEU A 149 2.16 11.85 14.60
N ILE A 150 1.23 11.38 13.78
CA ILE A 150 -0.18 11.24 14.17
C ILE A 150 -0.33 10.16 15.25
N ASN A 151 0.26 8.99 15.07
CA ASN A 151 0.16 7.90 16.05
C ASN A 151 0.85 8.27 17.37
N PHE A 152 2.03 8.92 17.32
CA PHE A 152 2.69 9.41 18.52
C PHE A 152 1.84 10.46 19.26
N SER A 153 1.28 11.43 18.54
CA SER A 153 0.41 12.44 19.14
C SER A 153 -0.86 11.83 19.73
N ALA A 154 -1.47 10.86 19.07
CA ALA A 154 -2.66 10.17 19.57
C ALA A 154 -2.38 9.34 20.84
N ARG A 155 -1.16 8.81 21.02
CA ARG A 155 -0.76 8.06 22.23
C ARG A 155 -0.76 8.93 23.49
N PHE A 156 -0.33 10.19 23.38
CA PHE A 156 -0.21 11.10 24.52
C PHE A 156 -1.41 12.03 24.68
N ASN A 157 -2.00 12.46 23.60
CA ASN A 157 -3.19 13.29 23.59
C ASN A 157 -4.40 12.40 23.27
N LYS A 158 -5.25 12.14 24.27
CA LYS A 158 -6.54 11.45 24.06
C LYS A 158 -7.53 12.34 23.28
N SER A 159 -7.03 13.08 22.29
CA SER A 159 -7.84 13.98 21.47
C SER A 159 -8.69 13.15 20.49
N LYS A 160 -10.00 13.30 20.61
CA LYS A 160 -10.95 12.70 19.66
C LYS A 160 -10.71 13.15 18.22
N ILE A 161 -10.17 14.37 18.06
CA ILE A 161 -9.85 14.94 16.72
C ILE A 161 -8.73 14.14 16.05
N LEU A 162 -7.63 13.84 16.76
CA LEU A 162 -6.51 13.07 16.19
C LEU A 162 -6.91 11.64 15.85
N THR A 163 -7.69 11.01 16.71
CA THR A 163 -8.21 9.65 16.44
C THR A 163 -9.15 9.65 15.24
N SER A 164 -10.05 10.64 15.14
CA SER A 164 -10.95 10.80 14.02
C SER A 164 -10.20 11.08 12.72
N LEU A 165 -9.18 11.95 12.75
CA LEU A 165 -8.33 12.26 11.60
C LEU A 165 -7.59 11.03 11.10
N SER A 166 -6.96 10.27 12.01
CA SER A 166 -6.28 9.02 11.64
C SER A 166 -7.24 8.01 11.02
N SER A 167 -8.44 7.86 11.60
CA SER A 167 -9.47 6.97 11.04
C SER A 167 -9.95 7.43 9.68
N PHE A 168 -10.14 8.73 9.49
CA PHE A 168 -10.54 9.30 8.19
C PHE A 168 -9.47 9.09 7.12
N LEU A 169 -8.20 9.39 7.42
CA LEU A 169 -7.10 9.15 6.49
C LEU A 169 -6.95 7.65 6.15
N SER A 170 -7.26 6.77 7.10
CA SER A 170 -7.19 5.32 6.87
C SER A 170 -8.24 4.80 5.89
N VAL A 171 -9.34 5.52 5.67
CA VAL A 171 -10.34 5.19 4.64
C VAL A 171 -9.75 5.28 3.24
N GLY A 172 -8.72 6.13 3.03
CA GLY A 172 -8.07 6.31 1.73
C GLY A 172 -7.54 5.01 1.11
N TYR A 173 -7.13 4.04 1.92
CA TYR A 173 -6.69 2.73 1.44
C TYR A 173 -7.80 1.92 0.74
N ALA A 174 -9.03 2.07 1.20
CA ALA A 174 -10.18 1.39 0.62
C ALA A 174 -10.70 2.05 -0.67
N LEU A 175 -10.22 3.26 -0.98
CA LEU A 175 -10.66 3.99 -2.17
C LEU A 175 -9.90 3.50 -3.41
N PRO A 176 -10.60 3.18 -4.50
CA PRO A 176 -9.97 2.96 -5.80
C PRO A 176 -9.15 4.17 -6.23
N GLY A 177 -7.97 3.92 -6.82
CA GLY A 177 -7.07 4.97 -7.28
C GLY A 177 -7.71 5.95 -8.25
N LEU A 178 -8.65 5.49 -9.07
CA LEU A 178 -9.42 6.34 -9.98
C LEU A 178 -10.30 7.36 -9.25
N ILE A 179 -11.00 6.95 -8.19
CA ILE A 179 -11.82 7.86 -7.39
C ILE A 179 -10.96 8.93 -6.73
N LEU A 180 -9.81 8.51 -6.15
CA LEU A 180 -8.85 9.45 -5.57
C LEU A 180 -8.32 10.44 -6.60
N ALA A 181 -7.99 9.96 -7.80
CA ALA A 181 -7.50 10.80 -8.87
C ALA A 181 -8.53 11.84 -9.31
N VAL A 182 -9.79 11.44 -9.52
CA VAL A 182 -10.91 12.35 -9.85
C VAL A 182 -11.07 13.42 -8.77
N GLY A 183 -11.07 13.02 -7.50
CA GLY A 183 -11.20 13.94 -6.36
C GLY A 183 -10.04 14.93 -6.26
N ILE A 184 -8.80 14.47 -6.49
CA ILE A 184 -7.60 15.31 -6.45
C ILE A 184 -7.59 16.29 -7.62
N VAL A 185 -7.88 15.85 -8.85
CA VAL A 185 -7.97 16.76 -10.01
C VAL A 185 -8.98 17.86 -9.74
N GLN A 186 -10.18 17.51 -9.28
CA GLN A 186 -11.19 18.49 -8.98
C GLN A 186 -10.75 19.48 -7.90
N SER A 187 -10.15 18.99 -6.83
CA SER A 187 -9.67 19.83 -5.73
C SER A 187 -8.52 20.74 -6.17
N THR A 188 -7.55 20.23 -6.92
CA THR A 188 -6.43 21.02 -7.43
C THR A 188 -6.88 22.05 -8.46
N THR A 189 -7.82 21.72 -9.35
CA THR A 189 -8.41 22.67 -10.31
C THR A 189 -9.11 23.82 -9.59
N LEU A 190 -9.86 23.55 -8.51
CA LEU A 190 -10.49 24.59 -7.71
C LEU A 190 -9.45 25.49 -7.02
N ILE A 191 -8.36 24.92 -6.50
CA ILE A 191 -7.26 25.69 -5.89
C ILE A 191 -6.56 26.56 -6.96
N ASP A 192 -6.25 25.96 -8.10
CA ASP A 192 -5.59 26.67 -9.22
C ASP A 192 -6.45 27.85 -9.69
N SER A 193 -7.75 27.67 -9.85
CA SER A 193 -8.65 28.75 -10.30
C SER A 193 -8.91 29.82 -9.25
N SER A 194 -8.86 29.47 -7.95
CA SER A 194 -9.23 30.41 -6.87
C SER A 194 -8.02 31.13 -6.24
N LEU A 195 -6.92 30.41 -6.03
CA LEU A 195 -5.76 30.90 -5.29
C LEU A 195 -4.53 31.15 -6.17
N LEU A 196 -4.39 30.40 -7.27
CA LEU A 196 -3.22 30.43 -8.13
C LEU A 196 -3.49 31.03 -9.51
N GLU A 197 -4.66 31.66 -9.74
CA GLU A 197 -5.04 32.25 -11.02
C GLU A 197 -3.99 33.22 -11.60
N LYS A 198 -3.24 33.89 -10.72
CA LYS A 198 -2.15 34.81 -11.10
C LYS A 198 -0.74 34.18 -11.04
N SER A 199 -0.64 32.91 -10.71
CA SER A 199 0.63 32.20 -10.58
C SER A 199 0.93 31.41 -11.85
N SER A 200 2.22 31.33 -12.19
CA SER A 200 2.68 30.44 -13.26
C SER A 200 2.73 28.95 -12.84
N TYR A 201 2.35 28.66 -11.60
CA TYR A 201 2.35 27.30 -11.06
C TYR A 201 0.94 26.75 -11.03
N ALA A 202 0.74 25.56 -11.62
CA ALA A 202 -0.50 24.79 -11.51
C ALA A 202 -0.25 23.55 -10.65
N LEU A 203 -1.15 23.25 -9.73
CA LEU A 203 -1.14 22.01 -8.97
C LEU A 203 -1.70 20.85 -9.78
N THR A 204 -2.66 21.14 -10.64
CA THR A 204 -3.26 20.16 -11.56
C THR A 204 -2.24 19.65 -12.56
N GLY A 205 -2.07 18.34 -12.66
CA GLY A 205 -1.07 17.72 -13.51
C GLY A 205 0.38 17.84 -12.98
N SER A 206 0.56 18.17 -11.70
CA SER A 206 1.87 18.23 -11.06
C SER A 206 2.21 16.93 -10.30
N VAL A 207 3.50 16.71 -10.06
CA VAL A 207 3.99 15.62 -9.22
C VAL A 207 3.44 15.70 -7.79
N LEU A 208 3.09 16.91 -7.31
CA LEU A 208 2.52 17.10 -5.96
C LEU A 208 1.15 16.45 -5.83
N GLY A 209 0.29 16.59 -6.82
CA GLY A 209 -1.03 15.91 -6.82
C GLY A 209 -0.88 14.39 -6.78
N LEU A 210 0.09 13.86 -7.52
CA LEU A 210 0.39 12.43 -7.53
C LEU A 210 0.93 11.92 -6.18
N ILE A 211 1.87 12.64 -5.56
CA ILE A 211 2.39 12.31 -4.23
C ILE A 211 1.27 12.36 -3.19
N LEU A 212 0.37 13.34 -3.25
CA LEU A 212 -0.77 13.44 -2.35
C LEU A 212 -1.68 12.21 -2.47
N ALA A 213 -1.97 11.75 -3.71
CA ALA A 213 -2.74 10.53 -3.94
C ALA A 213 -2.09 9.31 -3.28
N TYR A 214 -0.77 9.15 -3.44
CA TYR A 214 -0.04 8.05 -2.84
C TYR A 214 -0.05 8.08 -1.31
N ILE A 215 0.10 9.27 -0.72
CA ILE A 215 0.02 9.43 0.73
C ILE A 215 -1.35 9.04 1.24
N ILE A 216 -2.43 9.55 0.63
CA ILE A 216 -3.81 9.24 1.04
C ILE A 216 -4.06 7.74 0.93
N LYS A 217 -3.69 7.11 -0.18
CA LYS A 217 -3.91 5.70 -0.41
C LYS A 217 -3.10 4.80 0.53
N SER A 218 -1.84 5.15 0.80
CA SER A 218 -0.93 4.30 1.57
C SER A 218 -0.91 4.61 3.07
N TYR A 219 -1.59 5.66 3.54
CA TYR A 219 -1.55 6.09 4.95
C TYR A 219 -1.96 4.98 5.92
N ALA A 220 -3.04 4.26 5.63
CA ALA A 220 -3.53 3.20 6.52
C ALA A 220 -2.48 2.10 6.72
N LEU A 221 -1.78 1.71 5.67
CA LEU A 221 -0.74 0.70 5.72
C LEU A 221 0.42 1.14 6.62
N SER A 222 0.86 2.38 6.45
CA SER A 222 1.90 3.00 7.27
C SER A 222 1.45 3.15 8.74
N SER A 223 0.25 3.68 8.96
CA SER A 223 -0.31 3.93 10.29
C SER A 223 -0.48 2.63 11.08
N ASN A 224 -1.03 1.57 10.47
CA ASN A 224 -1.22 0.28 11.12
C ASN A 224 0.13 -0.37 11.49
N THR A 225 1.13 -0.26 10.63
CA THR A 225 2.47 -0.81 10.88
C THR A 225 3.16 -0.10 12.05
N ILE A 226 3.06 1.22 12.10
CA ILE A 226 3.66 2.03 13.17
C ILE A 226 2.89 1.87 14.49
N SER A 227 1.54 1.85 14.44
CA SER A 227 0.69 1.63 15.62
C SER A 227 0.99 0.28 16.27
N SER A 228 1.07 -0.79 15.49
CA SER A 228 1.44 -2.12 15.98
C SER A 228 2.84 -2.15 16.61
N GLY A 229 3.75 -1.32 16.13
CA GLY A 229 5.04 -1.11 16.76
C GLY A 229 4.93 -0.38 18.11
N MET A 230 4.11 0.67 18.17
CA MET A 230 3.89 1.45 19.38
C MET A 230 3.19 0.66 20.50
N GLU A 231 2.29 -0.26 20.15
CA GLU A 231 1.61 -1.12 21.12
C GLU A 231 2.57 -2.06 21.87
N LYS A 232 3.75 -2.34 21.30
CA LYS A 232 4.80 -3.13 21.97
C LYS A 232 5.60 -2.35 23.00
N ILE A 233 5.49 -1.02 23.01
CA ILE A 233 6.17 -0.14 23.97
C ILE A 233 5.27 0.00 25.18
N SER A 234 5.75 -0.41 26.37
CA SER A 234 4.97 -0.31 27.60
C SER A 234 4.70 1.13 28.01
N THR A 235 3.56 1.38 28.64
CA THR A 235 3.20 2.70 29.18
C THR A 235 4.10 3.12 30.34
N GLU A 236 4.67 2.17 31.07
CA GLU A 236 5.61 2.40 32.18
C GLU A 236 6.88 3.11 31.68
N LEU A 237 7.32 2.82 30.45
CA LEU A 237 8.45 3.48 29.84
C LEU A 237 8.15 4.96 29.56
N ASP A 238 6.92 5.27 29.14
CA ASP A 238 6.46 6.64 28.94
C ASP A 238 6.42 7.42 30.25
N ASP A 239 5.96 6.80 31.33
CA ASP A 239 5.87 7.44 32.66
C ASP A 239 7.26 7.62 33.26
N SER A 240 8.16 6.68 33.13
CA SER A 240 9.57 6.82 33.54
C SER A 240 10.27 7.97 32.77
N ALA A 241 10.00 8.11 31.49
CA ALA A 241 10.56 9.19 30.68
C ALA A 241 10.03 10.56 31.12
N LYS A 242 8.73 10.65 31.50
CA LYS A 242 8.16 11.88 32.06
C LYS A 242 8.79 12.30 33.40
N ILE A 243 9.09 11.33 34.27
CA ILE A 243 9.81 11.57 35.53
C ILE A 243 11.18 12.19 35.26
N LEU A 244 11.87 11.72 34.19
CA LEU A 244 13.14 12.27 33.74
C LEU A 244 12.99 13.57 32.92
N LYS A 245 11.81 14.22 32.96
CA LYS A 245 11.48 15.45 32.22
C LYS A 245 11.66 15.35 30.71
N SER A 246 11.61 14.15 30.15
CA SER A 246 11.61 13.95 28.71
C SER A 246 10.17 13.99 28.19
N SER A 247 9.84 14.98 27.38
CA SER A 247 8.50 15.16 26.83
C SER A 247 8.54 15.62 25.37
N GLY A 248 7.41 15.48 24.67
CA GLY A 248 7.22 15.97 23.32
C GLY A 248 8.26 15.40 22.33
N TRP A 249 8.91 16.29 21.59
CA TRP A 249 9.88 15.92 20.54
C TRP A 249 11.09 15.14 21.06
N ASN A 250 11.57 15.46 22.26
CA ASN A 250 12.69 14.74 22.87
C ASN A 250 12.33 13.29 23.19
N LEU A 251 11.11 13.06 23.67
CA LEU A 251 10.58 11.73 23.95
C LEU A 251 10.46 10.92 22.63
N LEU A 252 9.91 11.52 21.58
CA LEU A 252 9.83 10.88 20.28
C LEU A 252 11.22 10.50 19.76
N ARG A 253 12.15 11.48 19.70
CA ARG A 253 13.46 11.28 19.05
C ARG A 253 14.38 10.33 19.83
N ARG A 254 14.41 10.44 21.18
CA ARG A 254 15.39 9.71 22.01
C ARG A 254 14.91 8.33 22.46
N ILE A 255 13.59 8.14 22.57
CA ILE A 255 13.02 6.91 23.13
C ILE A 255 12.18 6.18 22.08
N HIS A 256 11.11 6.81 21.58
CA HIS A 256 10.18 6.11 20.68
C HIS A 256 10.79 5.79 19.32
N PHE A 257 11.45 6.73 18.66
CA PHE A 257 11.98 6.52 17.31
C PHE A 257 13.03 5.40 17.25
N PRO A 258 14.01 5.29 18.17
CA PRO A 258 14.94 4.17 18.19
C PRO A 258 14.24 2.81 18.36
N LEU A 259 13.21 2.73 19.21
CA LEU A 259 12.43 1.51 19.43
C LEU A 259 11.53 1.17 18.25
N LEU A 260 11.02 2.20 17.56
CA LEU A 260 10.14 2.06 16.39
C LEU A 260 10.88 1.95 15.06
N LYS A 261 12.22 2.06 15.07
CA LYS A 261 13.02 2.06 13.83
C LYS A 261 12.65 0.94 12.88
N THR A 262 12.42 -0.25 13.42
CA THR A 262 12.00 -1.42 12.64
C THR A 262 10.64 -1.22 11.99
N SER A 263 9.65 -0.84 12.78
CA SER A 263 8.29 -0.61 12.26
C SER A 263 8.28 0.53 11.26
N PHE A 264 9.12 1.54 11.45
CA PHE A 264 9.28 2.65 10.52
C PHE A 264 9.88 2.20 9.18
N ILE A 265 10.96 1.40 9.21
CA ILE A 265 11.56 0.83 7.98
C ILE A 265 10.57 -0.10 7.28
N THR A 266 9.89 -0.98 8.03
CA THR A 266 8.85 -1.86 7.47
C THR A 266 7.73 -1.06 6.81
N SER A 267 7.29 0.03 7.44
CA SER A 267 6.29 0.95 6.87
C SER A 267 6.77 1.53 5.53
N ILE A 268 8.00 2.04 5.47
CA ILE A 268 8.58 2.57 4.22
C ILE A 268 8.58 1.50 3.13
N LEU A 269 9.07 0.30 3.42
CA LEU A 269 9.15 -0.77 2.44
C LEU A 269 7.76 -1.19 1.92
N LEU A 270 6.77 -1.29 2.81
CA LEU A 270 5.40 -1.62 2.42
C LEU A 270 4.77 -0.54 1.53
N VAL A 271 4.98 0.74 1.86
CA VAL A 271 4.48 1.85 1.04
C VAL A 271 5.18 1.89 -0.32
N ILE A 272 6.50 1.66 -0.38
CA ILE A 272 7.22 1.55 -1.66
C ILE A 272 6.59 0.47 -2.54
N SER A 273 6.35 -0.73 -1.98
CA SER A 273 5.72 -1.82 -2.72
C SER A 273 4.33 -1.47 -3.25
N GLU A 274 3.56 -0.68 -2.48
CA GLU A 274 2.23 -0.23 -2.89
C GLU A 274 2.28 0.80 -4.01
N VAL A 275 3.18 1.78 -3.89
CA VAL A 275 3.33 2.87 -4.87
C VAL A 275 3.88 2.37 -6.21
N VAL A 276 4.84 1.44 -6.19
CA VAL A 276 5.46 0.92 -7.43
C VAL A 276 4.46 0.23 -8.35
N LYS A 277 3.45 -0.42 -7.79
CA LYS A 277 2.39 -1.10 -8.56
C LYS A 277 1.17 -0.21 -8.85
N GLU A 278 1.15 1.04 -8.33
CA GLU A 278 -0.01 1.90 -8.48
C GLU A 278 -0.15 2.41 -9.91
N LEU A 279 -1.21 1.96 -10.59
CA LEU A 279 -1.52 2.31 -11.96
C LEU A 279 -2.65 3.35 -12.08
N PRO A 280 -3.87 3.13 -11.52
CA PRO A 280 -5.04 3.93 -11.83
C PRO A 280 -4.89 5.42 -11.48
N ALA A 281 -4.40 5.73 -10.27
CA ALA A 281 -4.18 7.12 -9.87
C ALA A 281 -3.03 7.75 -10.65
N THR A 282 -1.96 6.98 -10.90
CA THR A 282 -0.80 7.46 -11.65
C THR A 282 -1.15 7.81 -13.08
N LEU A 283 -1.92 6.98 -13.75
CA LEU A 283 -2.32 7.16 -15.15
C LEU A 283 -3.05 8.51 -15.36
N ILE A 284 -3.83 8.93 -14.37
CA ILE A 284 -4.62 10.16 -14.41
C ILE A 284 -3.82 11.38 -13.96
N LEU A 285 -3.08 11.27 -12.85
CA LEU A 285 -2.45 12.40 -12.17
C LEU A 285 -1.04 12.71 -12.65
N ARG A 286 -0.40 11.81 -13.40
CA ARG A 286 0.97 12.00 -13.84
C ARG A 286 1.12 13.25 -14.71
N PRO A 287 2.21 13.99 -14.55
CA PRO A 287 2.57 15.08 -15.49
C PRO A 287 2.82 14.54 -16.90
N PHE A 288 2.82 15.46 -17.86
CA PHE A 288 3.13 15.11 -19.25
C PHE A 288 4.58 14.56 -19.35
N ASN A 289 4.78 13.52 -20.13
CA ASN A 289 6.07 12.83 -20.31
C ASN A 289 6.67 12.26 -19.01
N PHE A 290 5.83 11.96 -18.02
CA PHE A 290 6.27 11.42 -16.75
C PHE A 290 5.68 10.02 -16.57
N ASP A 291 6.30 9.02 -17.20
CA ASP A 291 5.86 7.64 -17.10
C ASP A 291 6.50 6.94 -15.90
N THR A 292 5.73 6.02 -15.32
CA THR A 292 6.20 5.06 -14.32
C THR A 292 6.23 3.65 -14.92
N LEU A 293 6.88 2.69 -14.24
CA LEU A 293 6.91 1.30 -14.69
C LEU A 293 5.50 0.72 -14.86
N ALA A 294 4.58 1.02 -13.93
CA ALA A 294 3.19 0.56 -14.01
C ALA A 294 2.47 1.14 -15.23
N VAL A 295 2.65 2.43 -15.51
CA VAL A 295 2.08 3.10 -16.69
C VAL A 295 2.69 2.55 -17.98
N SER A 296 4.01 2.36 -18.03
CA SER A 296 4.68 1.79 -19.21
C SER A 296 4.18 0.37 -19.50
N THR A 297 4.04 -0.46 -18.44
CA THR A 297 3.45 -1.81 -18.60
C THR A 297 2.05 -1.75 -19.18
N TYR A 298 1.20 -0.84 -18.66
CA TYR A 298 -0.16 -0.67 -19.15
C TYR A 298 -0.22 -0.21 -20.60
N ILE A 299 0.60 0.78 -20.98
CA ILE A 299 0.65 1.28 -22.36
C ILE A 299 1.05 0.16 -23.33
N TYR A 300 2.12 -0.58 -23.02
CA TYR A 300 2.53 -1.71 -23.87
C TYR A 300 1.46 -2.80 -23.95
N ALA A 301 0.78 -3.09 -22.84
CA ALA A 301 -0.31 -4.08 -22.84
C ALA A 301 -1.52 -3.61 -23.66
N ALA A 302 -1.88 -2.33 -23.58
CA ALA A 302 -2.98 -1.71 -24.34
C ALA A 302 -2.68 -1.66 -25.86
N GLU A 303 -1.40 -1.53 -26.24
CA GLU A 303 -0.92 -1.58 -27.63
C GLU A 303 -0.70 -3.03 -28.14
N GLU A 304 -1.10 -4.05 -27.39
CA GLU A 304 -0.87 -5.47 -27.68
C GLU A 304 0.62 -5.88 -27.76
N ARG A 305 1.50 -5.04 -27.24
CA ARG A 305 2.95 -5.21 -27.18
C ARG A 305 3.38 -5.94 -25.91
N MET A 306 2.80 -7.11 -25.63
CA MET A 306 3.01 -7.86 -24.38
C MET A 306 4.48 -8.19 -24.09
N ARG A 307 5.30 -8.32 -25.12
CA ARG A 307 6.73 -8.65 -25.00
C ARG A 307 7.52 -7.47 -24.42
N ASP A 308 7.18 -6.26 -24.85
CA ASP A 308 7.80 -5.03 -24.36
C ASP A 308 7.34 -4.71 -22.92
N ALA A 309 6.13 -5.14 -22.54
CA ALA A 309 5.62 -5.05 -21.17
C ALA A 309 6.38 -5.95 -20.17
N ALA A 310 7.15 -6.95 -20.65
CA ALA A 310 7.80 -7.93 -19.78
C ALA A 310 8.87 -7.30 -18.87
N ALA A 311 9.72 -6.42 -19.41
CA ALA A 311 10.80 -5.79 -18.63
C ALA A 311 10.27 -4.92 -17.47
N PRO A 312 9.35 -3.95 -17.68
CA PRO A 312 8.81 -3.16 -16.58
C PRO A 312 7.99 -4.02 -15.59
N SER A 313 7.27 -5.05 -16.06
CA SER A 313 6.54 -5.97 -15.17
C SER A 313 7.47 -6.74 -14.23
N ILE A 314 8.58 -7.29 -14.74
CA ILE A 314 9.57 -7.99 -13.91
C ILE A 314 10.18 -7.03 -12.90
N ALA A 315 10.51 -5.80 -13.28
CA ALA A 315 11.04 -4.81 -12.37
C ALA A 315 10.06 -4.50 -11.23
N ILE A 316 8.77 -4.35 -11.50
CA ILE A 316 7.73 -4.17 -10.48
C ILE A 316 7.67 -5.37 -9.53
N ILE A 317 7.70 -6.59 -10.06
CA ILE A 317 7.68 -7.82 -9.25
C ILE A 317 8.89 -7.87 -8.32
N LEU A 318 10.10 -7.60 -8.83
CA LEU A 318 11.33 -7.61 -8.04
C LEU A 318 11.28 -6.62 -6.88
N VAL A 319 10.84 -5.38 -7.14
CA VAL A 319 10.68 -4.38 -6.07
C VAL A 319 9.59 -4.80 -5.08
N GLY A 320 8.48 -5.38 -5.54
CA GLY A 320 7.41 -5.88 -4.68
C GLY A 320 7.83 -7.04 -3.76
N LEU A 321 8.84 -7.82 -4.12
CA LEU A 321 9.35 -8.91 -3.30
C LEU A 321 10.26 -8.44 -2.15
N ILE A 322 10.82 -7.23 -2.22
CA ILE A 322 11.74 -6.71 -1.18
C ILE A 322 11.10 -6.66 0.22
N PRO A 323 9.89 -6.08 0.42
CA PRO A 323 9.26 -6.07 1.73
C PRO A 323 8.94 -7.46 2.26
N VAL A 324 8.54 -8.37 1.39
CA VAL A 324 8.23 -9.76 1.75
C VAL A 324 9.48 -10.46 2.27
N SER A 325 10.58 -10.34 1.55
CA SER A 325 11.87 -10.91 1.96
C SER A 325 12.35 -10.34 3.29
N TYR A 326 12.24 -9.03 3.48
CA TYR A 326 12.62 -8.35 4.72
C TYR A 326 11.80 -8.81 5.92
N THR A 327 10.49 -8.94 5.78
CA THR A 327 9.59 -9.39 6.86
C THR A 327 9.82 -10.85 7.22
N HIS A 328 10.09 -11.71 6.24
CA HIS A 328 10.38 -13.13 6.47
C HIS A 328 11.72 -13.34 7.19
N LEU A 329 12.79 -12.71 6.73
CA LEU A 329 14.10 -12.80 7.36
C LEU A 329 14.05 -12.40 8.84
N ARG A 330 13.32 -11.31 9.13
CA ARG A 330 13.22 -10.81 10.49
C ARG A 330 12.29 -11.59 11.41
N ALA A 331 11.27 -12.25 10.86
CA ALA A 331 10.46 -13.20 11.62
C ALA A 331 11.27 -14.41 12.10
N HIS A 332 12.31 -14.78 11.38
CA HIS A 332 13.25 -15.83 11.79
C HIS A 332 14.19 -15.37 12.91
N GLU A 333 14.80 -14.17 12.82
CA GLU A 333 15.68 -13.63 13.87
C GLU A 333 14.98 -13.54 15.23
N THR A 334 13.75 -13.04 15.26
CA THR A 334 12.97 -12.96 16.52
C THR A 334 12.57 -14.31 17.09
N ARG A 335 12.62 -15.39 16.32
CA ARG A 335 12.35 -16.75 16.77
C ARG A 335 13.60 -17.41 17.36
N GLU A 336 14.77 -17.15 16.80
CA GLU A 336 16.06 -17.65 17.29
C GLU A 336 16.46 -16.98 18.61
N ASP A 337 16.30 -15.67 18.75
CA ASP A 337 16.55 -14.94 20.00
C ASP A 337 15.68 -15.42 21.18
N ARG A 338 14.47 -15.91 20.93
CA ARG A 338 13.62 -16.53 21.97
C ARG A 338 14.01 -17.97 22.30
N GLY A 339 14.68 -18.66 21.39
CA GLY A 339 15.16 -20.03 21.61
C GLY A 339 16.41 -20.10 22.52
N TRP A 340 17.23 -19.06 22.54
CA TRP A 340 18.45 -18.99 23.34
C TRP A 340 18.21 -18.52 24.79
N GLY A 341 17.12 -17.84 25.07
CA GLY A 341 16.77 -17.37 26.43
C GLY A 341 16.21 -18.44 27.38
N GLY A 342 15.92 -19.65 26.89
CA GLY A 342 15.29 -20.74 27.69
C GLY A 342 16.20 -21.83 28.24
N GLY A 343 17.51 -21.75 27.99
CA GLY A 343 18.49 -22.83 28.32
C GLY A 343 19.32 -22.68 29.60
N GLY A 344 19.07 -21.67 30.42
CA GLY A 344 19.90 -21.38 31.61
C GLY A 344 19.14 -21.43 32.94
N GLY A 345 18.79 -22.61 33.42
CA GLY A 345 18.15 -22.69 34.73
C GLY A 345 17.75 -24.09 35.17
N LYS A 346 18.73 -25.00 35.25
CA LYS A 346 18.66 -26.18 36.14
C LYS A 346 20.03 -26.41 36.73
N LYS A 347 20.24 -25.94 37.92
CA LYS A 347 20.97 -26.61 39.01
C LYS A 347 20.31 -26.19 40.30
#